data_8d3a0536c169b4c60ec856fa4dcf43b5
#
_entry.id   8d3a0536c169b4c60ec856fa4dcf43b5
#
_cell.length_a   1.000
_cell.length_b   1.000
_cell.length_c   1.000
_cell.angle_alpha   90.00
_cell.angle_beta   90.00
_cell.angle_gamma   90.00
#
_symmetry.space_group_name_H-M   'P 1'
#
loop_
_entity.id
_entity.type
_entity.pdbx_description
1 polymer ?
#
loop_
_entity_poly.entity_id
_entity_poly.type
_entity_poly.pdbx_seq_one_letter_code
_entity_poly.pdbx_strand_id
1 'polypeptide(L)'
;PSEEAKADFLSFITSKREWINERLQWLQKEKNLEPEQLYWYWNKYDKYLDKDLIKQEYPCTPREAFLLSGKNVFDTSKLLMRLEHIEKPLKTGYFTYDYDGLKISNIRWQNDRNGYIRIYQLPNTPEVTKYCIGGDTAGEGSDFFTGHVLDAKTGNQVATLKHQFDADQYTRQMYCLGVYYKNALIGIEANFDSYPIRELQRIGYPYQFVREAVDTYTGKKEKRFGFKTTSLTRPTIISRLIAIVRENAETINDKDTLEEL
;
A
#
# COMPACT_ATOMS: atom_id res chain seq x y z
N PRO A 1 35.95 -27.37 11.48
CA PRO A 1 37.29 -26.81 11.24
C PRO A 1 38.04 -26.67 12.55
N SER A 2 39.38 -26.79 12.51
CA SER A 2 40.22 -26.54 13.67
C SER A 2 40.12 -25.04 14.09
N GLU A 3 40.45 -24.71 15.34
CA GLU A 3 40.49 -23.32 15.80
C GLU A 3 41.49 -22.47 15.01
N GLU A 4 42.58 -23.08 14.59
CA GLU A 4 43.55 -22.46 13.67
C GLU A 4 42.96 -22.10 12.30
N ALA A 5 42.20 -23.00 11.67
CA ALA A 5 41.51 -22.73 10.40
C ALA A 5 40.44 -21.65 10.52
N LYS A 6 39.79 -21.53 11.67
CA LYS A 6 38.83 -20.43 11.93
C LYS A 6 39.57 -19.07 12.03
N ALA A 7 40.70 -19.05 12.77
CA ALA A 7 41.51 -17.84 12.91
C ALA A 7 42.08 -17.37 11.56
N ASP A 8 42.57 -18.28 10.74
CA ASP A 8 43.08 -17.99 9.39
C ASP A 8 41.98 -17.41 8.50
N PHE A 9 40.75 -17.97 8.55
CA PHE A 9 39.62 -17.44 7.78
C PHE A 9 39.20 -16.04 8.26
N LEU A 10 39.15 -15.80 9.55
CA LEU A 10 38.85 -14.48 10.10
C LEU A 10 39.92 -13.45 9.72
N SER A 11 41.19 -13.85 9.70
CA SER A 11 42.28 -13.01 9.18
C SER A 11 42.10 -12.70 7.69
N PHE A 12 41.70 -13.70 6.90
CA PHE A 12 41.42 -13.51 5.47
C PHE A 12 40.31 -12.50 5.22
N ILE A 13 39.17 -12.56 5.92
CA ILE A 13 38.06 -11.62 5.70
C ILE A 13 38.40 -10.19 6.14
N THR A 14 39.40 -9.98 6.97
CA THR A 14 39.86 -8.65 7.39
C THR A 14 41.01 -8.10 6.52
N SER A 15 41.68 -8.95 5.75
CA SER A 15 42.92 -8.58 5.01
C SER A 15 42.67 -7.87 3.68
N LYS A 16 41.49 -8.01 3.08
CA LYS A 16 41.16 -7.43 1.78
C LYS A 16 39.93 -6.50 1.87
N ARG A 17 39.92 -5.47 1.02
CA ARG A 17 38.78 -4.56 0.84
C ARG A 17 37.99 -4.92 -0.40
N GLU A 18 37.52 -6.14 -0.48
CA GLU A 18 36.57 -6.58 -1.51
C GLU A 18 35.16 -6.53 -0.91
N TRP A 19 34.15 -6.33 -1.75
CA TRP A 19 32.75 -6.29 -1.29
C TRP A 19 32.37 -7.49 -0.41
N ILE A 20 32.81 -8.70 -0.76
CA ILE A 20 32.48 -9.91 0.02
C ILE A 20 33.10 -9.87 1.42
N ASN A 21 34.31 -9.35 1.56
CA ASN A 21 34.99 -9.23 2.86
C ASN A 21 34.27 -8.22 3.75
N GLU A 22 33.90 -7.05 3.22
CA GLU A 22 33.10 -6.06 3.96
C GLU A 22 31.74 -6.64 4.36
N ARG A 23 31.13 -7.41 3.48
CA ARG A 23 29.88 -8.12 3.75
C ARG A 23 30.00 -9.12 4.90
N LEU A 24 31.02 -9.96 4.89
CA LEU A 24 31.27 -10.95 5.93
C LEU A 24 31.55 -10.30 7.28
N GLN A 25 32.33 -9.21 7.31
CA GLN A 25 32.57 -8.43 8.52
C GLN A 25 31.27 -7.83 9.05
N TRP A 26 30.42 -7.30 8.18
CA TRP A 26 29.10 -6.79 8.56
C TRP A 26 28.20 -7.89 9.13
N LEU A 27 28.15 -9.07 8.48
CA LEU A 27 27.38 -10.22 8.96
C LEU A 27 27.87 -10.70 10.34
N GLN A 28 29.18 -10.72 10.57
CA GLN A 28 29.75 -11.05 11.86
C GLN A 28 29.32 -10.06 12.95
N LYS A 29 29.43 -8.76 12.65
CA LYS A 29 29.19 -7.70 13.63
C LYS A 29 27.71 -7.49 13.94
N GLU A 30 26.88 -7.38 12.89
CA GLU A 30 25.46 -6.98 13.03
C GLU A 30 24.51 -8.17 13.18
N LYS A 31 24.90 -9.35 12.72
CA LYS A 31 24.08 -10.57 12.79
C LYS A 31 24.66 -11.63 13.73
N ASN A 32 25.83 -11.37 14.33
CA ASN A 32 26.54 -12.29 15.23
C ASN A 32 26.75 -13.68 14.63
N LEU A 33 27.09 -13.75 13.32
CA LEU A 33 27.34 -15.03 12.68
C LEU A 33 28.69 -15.60 13.10
N GLU A 34 28.67 -16.89 13.39
CA GLU A 34 29.88 -17.67 13.73
C GLU A 34 30.79 -17.87 12.50
N PRO A 35 32.12 -18.10 12.70
CA PRO A 35 33.08 -18.28 11.61
C PRO A 35 32.66 -19.35 10.60
N GLU A 36 32.01 -20.43 11.04
CA GLU A 36 31.53 -21.52 10.19
C GLU A 36 30.40 -21.06 9.28
N GLN A 37 29.50 -20.22 9.77
CA GLN A 37 28.39 -19.64 9.01
C GLN A 37 28.92 -18.65 7.96
N LEU A 38 29.89 -17.83 8.34
CA LEU A 38 30.56 -16.89 7.45
C LEU A 38 31.33 -17.62 6.34
N TYR A 39 32.03 -18.71 6.68
CA TYR A 39 32.74 -19.55 5.72
C TYR A 39 31.76 -20.23 4.75
N TRP A 40 30.64 -20.73 5.26
CA TRP A 40 29.57 -21.28 4.42
C TRP A 40 29.03 -20.23 3.43
N TYR A 41 28.76 -19.01 3.89
CA TYR A 41 28.26 -17.91 3.06
C TYR A 41 29.30 -17.53 1.99
N TRP A 42 30.57 -17.44 2.37
CA TRP A 42 31.67 -17.19 1.43
C TRP A 42 31.79 -18.28 0.36
N ASN A 43 31.72 -19.56 0.74
CA ASN A 43 31.76 -20.68 -0.21
C ASN A 43 30.58 -20.65 -1.18
N LYS A 44 29.40 -20.21 -0.73
CA LYS A 44 28.28 -20.01 -1.64
C LYS A 44 28.57 -18.89 -2.62
N TYR A 45 29.00 -17.73 -2.13
CA TYR A 45 29.39 -16.61 -2.98
C TYR A 45 30.43 -16.98 -4.03
N ASP A 46 31.44 -17.72 -3.67
CA ASP A 46 32.52 -18.08 -4.58
C ASP A 46 32.05 -18.96 -5.76
N LYS A 47 31.02 -19.80 -5.55
CA LYS A 47 30.44 -20.69 -6.55
C LYS A 47 29.50 -20.03 -7.55
N TYR A 48 28.98 -18.86 -7.27
CA TYR A 48 28.08 -18.16 -8.19
C TYR A 48 28.89 -17.46 -9.31
N LEU A 49 28.50 -17.66 -10.57
CA LEU A 49 29.01 -16.93 -11.72
C LEU A 49 28.57 -15.45 -11.65
N ASP A 50 27.30 -15.23 -11.36
CA ASP A 50 26.73 -13.91 -11.05
C ASP A 50 26.75 -13.71 -9.53
N LYS A 51 27.65 -12.85 -9.08
CA LYS A 51 27.89 -12.60 -7.65
C LYS A 51 26.72 -11.90 -6.95
N ASP A 52 25.81 -11.27 -7.68
CA ASP A 52 24.61 -10.64 -7.12
C ASP A 52 23.51 -11.67 -6.79
N LEU A 53 23.52 -12.86 -7.43
CA LEU A 53 22.57 -13.93 -7.14
C LEU A 53 22.65 -14.43 -5.69
N ILE A 54 23.79 -14.29 -5.02
CA ILE A 54 23.90 -14.72 -3.61
C ILE A 54 22.94 -13.94 -2.69
N LYS A 55 22.71 -12.66 -2.97
CA LYS A 55 21.78 -11.84 -2.20
C LYS A 55 20.34 -12.31 -2.39
N GLN A 56 20.03 -12.84 -3.59
CA GLN A 56 18.71 -13.38 -3.93
C GLN A 56 18.44 -14.72 -3.26
N GLU A 57 19.41 -15.63 -3.34
CA GLU A 57 19.27 -16.99 -2.81
C GLU A 57 19.44 -17.06 -1.29
N TYR A 58 20.28 -16.16 -0.75
CA TYR A 58 20.59 -16.09 0.68
C TYR A 58 20.54 -14.66 1.19
N PRO A 59 19.32 -14.04 1.22
CA PRO A 59 19.16 -12.68 1.69
C PRO A 59 19.46 -12.61 3.19
N CYS A 60 20.29 -11.65 3.58
CA CYS A 60 20.64 -11.41 4.98
C CYS A 60 19.87 -10.25 5.60
N THR A 61 19.08 -9.55 4.79
CA THR A 61 18.17 -8.48 5.21
C THR A 61 16.84 -8.62 4.49
N PRO A 62 15.73 -8.14 5.09
CA PRO A 62 14.45 -8.06 4.37
C PRO A 62 14.57 -7.32 3.04
N ARG A 63 15.38 -6.26 3.00
CA ARG A 63 15.66 -5.49 1.80
C ARG A 63 16.23 -6.35 0.67
N GLU A 64 17.15 -7.26 0.97
CA GLU A 64 17.73 -8.14 -0.04
C GLU A 64 16.74 -9.18 -0.55
N ALA A 65 15.90 -9.73 0.33
CA ALA A 65 14.86 -10.66 -0.05
C ALA A 65 13.89 -10.06 -1.07
N PHE A 66 13.60 -8.76 -0.96
CA PHE A 66 12.70 -8.06 -1.87
C PHE A 66 13.38 -7.50 -3.12
N LEU A 67 14.64 -7.02 -3.04
CA LEU A 67 15.34 -6.38 -4.16
C LEU A 67 15.58 -7.29 -5.36
N LEU A 68 15.55 -8.60 -5.17
CA LEU A 68 16.07 -9.56 -6.13
C LEU A 68 15.06 -10.56 -6.67
N SER A 69 13.80 -10.48 -6.26
CA SER A 69 12.74 -11.17 -7.00
C SER A 69 12.53 -10.46 -8.34
N GLY A 70 13.32 -10.76 -9.32
CA GLY A 70 13.47 -10.06 -10.62
C GLY A 70 12.23 -9.99 -11.51
N LYS A 71 11.04 -9.84 -10.90
CA LYS A 71 9.73 -9.62 -11.51
C LYS A 71 8.90 -8.58 -10.75
N ASN A 72 9.49 -7.83 -9.82
CA ASN A 72 8.71 -6.82 -9.13
C ASN A 72 8.38 -5.67 -10.10
N VAL A 73 7.09 -5.41 -10.24
CA VAL A 73 6.55 -4.38 -11.14
C VAL A 73 6.91 -2.98 -10.63
N PHE A 74 7.10 -2.85 -9.31
CA PHE A 74 7.42 -1.59 -8.63
C PHE A 74 8.90 -1.49 -8.24
N ASP A 75 9.40 -0.27 -8.11
CA ASP A 75 10.76 0.01 -7.61
C ASP A 75 10.87 -0.32 -6.12
N THR A 76 11.32 -1.53 -5.83
CA THR A 76 11.44 -2.05 -4.46
C THR A 76 12.37 -1.20 -3.59
N SER A 77 13.42 -0.60 -4.17
CA SER A 77 14.32 0.29 -3.43
C SER A 77 13.58 1.51 -2.90
N LYS A 78 12.72 2.11 -3.72
CA LYS A 78 11.89 3.25 -3.32
C LYS A 78 10.87 2.88 -2.26
N LEU A 79 10.23 1.72 -2.40
CA LEU A 79 9.26 1.23 -1.41
C LEU A 79 9.92 1.01 -0.06
N LEU A 80 11.08 0.36 -0.02
CA LEU A 80 11.82 0.11 1.23
C LEU A 80 12.31 1.40 1.88
N MET A 81 12.86 2.34 1.10
CA MET A 81 13.25 3.65 1.61
C MET A 81 12.04 4.39 2.21
N ARG A 82 10.87 4.29 1.57
CA ARG A 82 9.66 4.91 2.10
C ARG A 82 9.18 4.23 3.38
N LEU A 83 9.20 2.89 3.46
CA LEU A 83 8.84 2.13 4.66
C LEU A 83 9.72 2.46 5.87
N GLU A 84 11.02 2.72 5.66
CA GLU A 84 11.94 3.14 6.72
C GLU A 84 11.60 4.53 7.31
N HIS A 85 10.95 5.40 6.52
CA HIS A 85 10.63 6.78 6.89
C HIS A 85 9.11 7.03 7.02
N ILE A 86 8.32 5.97 7.15
CA ILE A 86 6.87 6.13 7.25
C ILE A 86 6.46 6.65 8.63
N GLU A 87 5.60 7.64 8.63
CA GLU A 87 5.08 8.22 9.85
C GLU A 87 3.84 7.47 10.35
N LYS A 88 3.61 7.52 11.65
CA LYS A 88 2.38 6.99 12.24
C LYS A 88 1.20 7.88 11.85
N PRO A 89 -0.01 7.32 11.71
CA PRO A 89 -1.20 8.13 11.49
C PRO A 89 -1.42 9.12 12.63
N LEU A 90 -1.89 10.32 12.31
CA LEU A 90 -2.28 11.34 13.29
C LEU A 90 -3.45 10.88 14.16
N LYS A 91 -4.37 10.13 13.56
CA LYS A 91 -5.53 9.53 14.23
C LYS A 91 -5.81 8.16 13.68
N THR A 92 -6.24 7.26 14.56
CA THR A 92 -6.80 5.95 14.23
C THR A 92 -8.15 5.81 14.91
N GLY A 93 -9.16 5.30 14.21
CA GLY A 93 -10.51 5.20 14.75
C GLY A 93 -11.54 4.86 13.69
N TYR A 94 -12.75 5.37 13.89
CA TYR A 94 -13.88 5.19 12.98
C TYR A 94 -14.89 6.32 13.20
N PHE A 95 -15.93 6.38 12.33
CA PHE A 95 -17.01 7.34 12.49
C PHE A 95 -18.22 6.69 13.19
N THR A 96 -18.79 7.40 14.16
CA THR A 96 -20.13 7.17 14.68
C THR A 96 -21.09 8.15 14.02
N TYR A 97 -22.33 7.74 13.83
CA TYR A 97 -23.35 8.54 13.15
C TYR A 97 -24.74 8.07 13.55
N ASP A 98 -25.73 8.93 13.33
CA ASP A 98 -27.14 8.55 13.41
C ASP A 98 -27.64 8.18 12.02
N TYR A 99 -28.41 7.10 11.93
CA TYR A 99 -28.97 6.58 10.68
C TYR A 99 -30.44 6.24 10.85
N ASP A 100 -31.31 6.90 10.09
CA ASP A 100 -32.77 6.71 10.13
C ASP A 100 -33.31 5.80 9.02
N GLY A 101 -32.45 5.11 8.30
CA GLY A 101 -32.76 4.28 7.15
C GLY A 101 -32.65 4.99 5.80
N LEU A 102 -32.60 6.33 5.78
CA LEU A 102 -32.47 7.14 4.55
C LEU A 102 -31.29 8.11 4.57
N LYS A 103 -30.95 8.64 5.75
CA LYS A 103 -29.93 9.67 5.90
C LYS A 103 -28.96 9.33 7.00
N ILE A 104 -27.73 9.74 6.80
CA ILE A 104 -26.68 9.77 7.82
C ILE A 104 -26.58 11.20 8.34
N SER A 105 -26.61 11.35 9.65
CA SER A 105 -26.49 12.64 10.35
C SER A 105 -25.62 12.50 11.59
N ASN A 106 -25.29 13.61 12.25
CA ASN A 106 -24.51 13.63 13.49
C ASN A 106 -23.22 12.82 13.41
N ILE A 107 -22.48 12.96 12.29
CA ILE A 107 -21.20 12.26 12.07
C ILE A 107 -20.16 12.78 13.07
N ARG A 108 -19.58 11.86 13.85
CA ARG A 108 -18.56 12.14 14.86
C ARG A 108 -17.40 11.18 14.72
N TRP A 109 -16.19 11.68 14.92
CA TRP A 109 -14.98 10.85 14.96
C TRP A 109 -14.84 10.20 16.34
N GLN A 110 -14.61 8.88 16.36
CA GLN A 110 -14.28 8.11 17.54
C GLN A 110 -12.84 7.63 17.44
N ASN A 111 -11.98 8.04 18.38
CA ASN A 111 -10.63 7.50 18.45
C ASN A 111 -10.66 6.08 18.98
N ASP A 112 -9.96 5.17 18.28
CA ASP A 112 -9.78 3.80 18.67
C ASP A 112 -8.43 3.30 18.11
N ARG A 113 -7.57 2.75 18.96
CA ARG A 113 -6.27 2.22 18.52
C ARG A 113 -6.40 1.04 17.56
N ASN A 114 -7.49 0.31 17.65
CA ASN A 114 -7.83 -0.82 16.78
C ASN A 114 -8.82 -0.41 15.68
N GLY A 115 -9.05 0.89 15.51
CA GLY A 115 -9.92 1.42 14.47
C GLY A 115 -9.40 1.13 13.07
N TYR A 116 -10.29 1.08 12.13
CA TYR A 116 -10.04 0.67 10.75
C TYR A 116 -9.88 1.85 9.78
N ILE A 117 -9.96 3.09 10.27
CA ILE A 117 -9.62 4.31 9.52
C ILE A 117 -8.37 4.91 10.13
N ARG A 118 -7.38 5.18 9.27
CA ARG A 118 -6.14 5.86 9.63
C ARG A 118 -6.10 7.21 8.92
N ILE A 119 -5.88 8.29 9.66
CA ILE A 119 -5.80 9.66 9.14
C ILE A 119 -4.35 10.13 9.28
N TYR A 120 -3.71 10.45 8.16
CA TYR A 120 -2.35 10.96 8.08
C TYR A 120 -2.31 12.48 7.97
N GLN A 121 -3.34 13.09 7.37
CA GLN A 121 -3.46 14.53 7.24
C GLN A 121 -4.91 14.94 7.45
N LEU A 122 -5.12 15.97 8.28
CA LEU A 122 -6.46 16.54 8.49
C LEU A 122 -6.93 17.31 7.24
N PRO A 123 -8.24 17.37 6.99
CA PRO A 123 -8.75 18.18 5.88
C PRO A 123 -8.34 19.64 6.05
N ASN A 124 -7.71 20.21 5.02
CA ASN A 124 -7.23 21.58 5.05
C ASN A 124 -8.38 22.60 5.09
N THR A 125 -8.13 23.73 5.77
CA THR A 125 -9.00 24.89 5.83
C THR A 125 -8.47 25.99 4.93
N PRO A 126 -8.48 25.93 3.68
CA PRO A 126 -9.40 26.66 2.84
C PRO A 126 -10.14 25.70 1.91
N GLU A 127 -11.35 26.11 1.50
CA GLU A 127 -12.33 25.33 0.76
C GLU A 127 -11.89 24.87 -0.64
N VAL A 128 -10.66 25.16 -1.04
CA VAL A 128 -10.14 24.95 -2.40
C VAL A 128 -9.54 23.57 -2.60
N THR A 129 -9.19 22.86 -1.54
CA THR A 129 -8.59 21.52 -1.67
C THR A 129 -9.68 20.50 -1.97
N LYS A 130 -9.58 19.86 -3.12
CA LYS A 130 -10.46 18.75 -3.49
C LYS A 130 -9.82 17.44 -3.09
N TYR A 131 -10.62 16.57 -2.51
CA TYR A 131 -10.22 15.21 -2.17
C TYR A 131 -10.94 14.22 -3.06
N CYS A 132 -10.30 13.09 -3.32
CA CYS A 132 -10.95 11.95 -3.94
C CYS A 132 -10.71 10.69 -3.11
N ILE A 133 -11.67 9.77 -3.16
CA ILE A 133 -11.60 8.48 -2.47
C ILE A 133 -11.74 7.38 -3.50
N GLY A 134 -10.70 6.56 -3.64
CA GLY A 134 -10.78 5.29 -4.34
C GLY A 134 -11.19 4.20 -3.38
N GLY A 135 -12.21 3.42 -3.71
CA GLY A 135 -12.69 2.31 -2.88
C GLY A 135 -12.72 1.01 -3.66
N ASP A 136 -12.34 -0.07 -2.98
CA ASP A 136 -12.45 -1.44 -3.47
C ASP A 136 -13.34 -2.27 -2.55
N THR A 137 -14.14 -3.13 -3.16
CA THR A 137 -15.09 -3.99 -2.45
C THR A 137 -14.53 -5.40 -2.35
N ALA A 138 -14.59 -5.97 -1.14
CA ALA A 138 -14.23 -7.36 -0.94
C ALA A 138 -15.18 -8.30 -1.70
N GLY A 139 -14.61 -9.38 -2.25
CA GLY A 139 -15.38 -10.53 -2.70
C GLY A 139 -15.88 -11.38 -1.54
N GLU A 140 -16.45 -12.54 -1.84
CA GLU A 140 -16.79 -13.53 -0.80
C GLU A 140 -15.49 -14.10 -0.18
N GLY A 141 -15.39 -14.08 1.15
CA GLY A 141 -14.28 -14.69 1.88
C GLY A 141 -13.51 -13.76 2.81
N SER A 142 -12.19 -13.88 2.82
CA SER A 142 -11.29 -13.18 3.76
C SER A 142 -10.80 -11.80 3.29
N ASP A 143 -11.29 -11.32 2.17
CA ASP A 143 -10.83 -10.06 1.58
C ASP A 143 -11.27 -8.83 2.38
N PHE A 144 -10.53 -7.74 2.23
CA PHE A 144 -10.81 -6.49 2.92
C PHE A 144 -11.50 -5.51 1.97
N PHE A 145 -12.51 -4.82 2.50
CA PHE A 145 -12.99 -3.58 1.90
C PHE A 145 -11.98 -2.48 2.17
N THR A 146 -11.62 -1.72 1.15
CA THR A 146 -10.62 -0.67 1.28
C THR A 146 -11.12 0.67 0.76
N GLY A 147 -10.53 1.75 1.28
CA GLY A 147 -10.75 3.11 0.82
C GLY A 147 -9.50 3.95 1.02
N HIS A 148 -9.04 4.64 -0.02
CA HIS A 148 -7.88 5.51 0.01
C HIS A 148 -8.28 6.94 -0.31
N VAL A 149 -8.05 7.86 0.61
CA VAL A 149 -8.33 9.29 0.42
C VAL A 149 -7.08 9.97 -0.07
N LEU A 150 -7.16 10.63 -1.21
CA LEU A 150 -6.07 11.38 -1.81
C LEU A 150 -6.42 12.88 -1.88
N ASP A 151 -5.45 13.71 -1.58
CA ASP A 151 -5.49 15.13 -1.94
C ASP A 151 -5.30 15.25 -3.45
N ALA A 152 -6.32 15.73 -4.16
CA ALA A 152 -6.31 15.79 -5.63
C ALA A 152 -5.29 16.78 -6.19
N LYS A 153 -4.75 17.69 -5.38
CA LYS A 153 -3.73 18.67 -5.80
C LYS A 153 -2.32 18.10 -5.70
N THR A 154 -2.03 17.39 -4.60
CA THR A 154 -0.67 16.92 -4.30
C THR A 154 -0.47 15.44 -4.60
N GLY A 155 -1.54 14.66 -4.71
CA GLY A 155 -1.48 13.20 -4.80
C GLY A 155 -1.25 12.51 -3.45
N ASN A 156 -1.10 13.26 -2.35
CA ASN A 156 -0.86 12.67 -1.03
C ASN A 156 -2.02 11.79 -0.56
N GLN A 157 -1.71 10.61 -0.11
CA GLN A 157 -2.61 9.72 0.62
C GLN A 157 -2.83 10.29 2.02
N VAL A 158 -3.99 10.88 2.26
CA VAL A 158 -4.29 11.60 3.50
C VAL A 158 -5.05 10.76 4.52
N ALA A 159 -5.73 9.71 4.08
CA ALA A 159 -6.33 8.71 4.96
C ALA A 159 -6.54 7.38 4.25
N THR A 160 -6.70 6.31 5.05
CA THR A 160 -7.07 4.97 4.57
C THR A 160 -8.18 4.38 5.43
N LEU A 161 -8.98 3.52 4.82
CA LEU A 161 -9.96 2.65 5.45
C LEU A 161 -9.66 1.23 4.99
N LYS A 162 -9.54 0.28 5.93
CA LYS A 162 -9.34 -1.15 5.62
C LYS A 162 -9.95 -2.00 6.71
N HIS A 163 -10.94 -2.82 6.36
CA HIS A 163 -11.56 -3.75 7.30
C HIS A 163 -12.40 -4.81 6.56
N GLN A 164 -12.71 -5.90 7.25
CA GLN A 164 -13.70 -6.87 6.80
C GLN A 164 -15.08 -6.39 7.28
N PHE A 165 -15.78 -5.74 6.39
CA PHE A 165 -17.12 -5.19 6.66
C PHE A 165 -18.23 -6.02 6.03
N ASP A 166 -19.46 -5.79 6.53
CA ASP A 166 -20.62 -5.92 5.66
C ASP A 166 -20.71 -4.71 4.73
N ALA A 167 -21.16 -4.89 3.51
CA ALA A 167 -21.17 -3.86 2.46
C ALA A 167 -21.92 -2.58 2.86
N ASP A 168 -22.96 -2.68 3.72
CA ASP A 168 -23.71 -1.55 4.23
C ASP A 168 -22.90 -0.71 5.24
N GLN A 169 -22.14 -1.35 6.13
CA GLN A 169 -21.26 -0.67 7.08
C GLN A 169 -20.10 0.02 6.35
N TYR A 170 -19.48 -0.67 5.41
CA TYR A 170 -18.48 -0.08 4.54
C TYR A 170 -19.00 1.20 3.87
N THR A 171 -20.18 1.12 3.26
CA THR A 171 -20.79 2.24 2.55
C THR A 171 -21.02 3.45 3.46
N ARG A 172 -21.51 3.21 4.68
CA ARG A 172 -21.76 4.26 5.66
C ARG A 172 -20.45 4.90 6.15
N GLN A 173 -19.41 4.11 6.36
CA GLN A 173 -18.08 4.64 6.72
C GLN A 173 -17.45 5.45 5.56
N MET A 174 -17.59 4.97 4.32
CA MET A 174 -17.16 5.73 3.12
C MET A 174 -17.92 7.06 2.98
N TYR A 175 -19.24 7.06 3.25
CA TYR A 175 -20.03 8.29 3.31
C TYR A 175 -19.46 9.27 4.34
N CYS A 176 -19.26 8.81 5.58
CA CYS A 176 -18.75 9.65 6.68
C CYS A 176 -17.34 10.18 6.36
N LEU A 177 -16.47 9.32 5.82
CA LEU A 177 -15.11 9.68 5.41
C LEU A 177 -15.14 10.73 4.28
N GLY A 178 -16.03 10.56 3.30
CA GLY A 178 -16.23 11.53 2.24
C GLY A 178 -16.70 12.89 2.75
N VAL A 179 -17.67 12.92 3.65
CA VAL A 179 -18.16 14.16 4.29
C VAL A 179 -17.04 14.81 5.11
N TYR A 180 -16.30 14.03 5.89
CA TYR A 180 -15.18 14.53 6.68
C TYR A 180 -14.12 15.22 5.81
N TYR A 181 -13.81 14.65 4.62
CA TYR A 181 -12.94 15.26 3.63
C TYR A 181 -13.71 16.18 2.65
N LYS A 182 -14.63 16.98 3.16
CA LYS A 182 -15.32 18.08 2.45
C LYS A 182 -16.11 17.62 1.22
N ASN A 183 -16.85 16.55 1.36
CA ASN A 183 -17.57 15.88 0.29
C ASN A 183 -16.62 15.45 -0.86
N ALA A 184 -15.62 14.66 -0.53
CA ALA A 184 -14.69 14.10 -1.49
C ALA A 184 -15.39 13.35 -2.63
N LEU A 185 -14.83 13.38 -3.83
CA LEU A 185 -15.31 12.55 -4.93
C LEU A 185 -15.07 11.08 -4.64
N ILE A 186 -16.12 10.27 -4.46
CA ILE A 186 -16.00 8.83 -4.20
C ILE A 186 -16.12 8.02 -5.49
N GLY A 187 -15.09 7.23 -5.78
CA GLY A 187 -15.07 6.25 -6.86
C GLY A 187 -14.86 4.84 -6.33
N ILE A 188 -15.93 4.07 -6.16
CA ILE A 188 -15.86 2.66 -5.75
C ILE A 188 -15.79 1.76 -6.99
N GLU A 189 -14.98 0.69 -6.94
CA GLU A 189 -14.93 -0.30 -8.00
C GLU A 189 -16.25 -1.08 -8.10
N ALA A 190 -16.75 -1.23 -9.34
CA ALA A 190 -18.05 -1.82 -9.63
C ALA A 190 -17.96 -3.25 -10.20
N ASN A 191 -16.81 -3.93 -10.04
CA ASN A 191 -16.59 -5.22 -10.68
C ASN A 191 -17.23 -6.38 -9.93
N PHE A 192 -17.18 -6.34 -8.60
CA PHE A 192 -17.73 -7.41 -7.76
C PHE A 192 -19.06 -7.03 -7.14
N ASP A 193 -19.09 -5.99 -6.32
CA ASP A 193 -20.29 -5.56 -5.63
C ASP A 193 -20.68 -4.14 -6.01
N SER A 194 -21.86 -3.97 -6.57
CA SER A 194 -22.44 -2.66 -6.89
C SER A 194 -23.31 -2.08 -5.76
N TYR A 195 -23.52 -2.83 -4.67
CA TYR A 195 -24.35 -2.38 -3.56
C TYR A 195 -23.84 -1.06 -2.95
N PRO A 196 -22.55 -0.90 -2.60
CA PRO A 196 -22.06 0.33 -2.00
C PRO A 196 -22.28 1.56 -2.88
N ILE A 197 -22.19 1.40 -4.20
CA ILE A 197 -22.42 2.49 -5.17
C ILE A 197 -23.88 2.93 -5.16
N ARG A 198 -24.81 1.98 -5.22
CA ARG A 198 -26.27 2.23 -5.20
C ARG A 198 -26.72 2.79 -3.86
N GLU A 199 -26.14 2.26 -2.78
CA GLU A 199 -26.47 2.68 -1.42
C GLU A 199 -26.01 4.12 -1.16
N LEU A 200 -24.79 4.53 -1.60
CA LEU A 200 -24.34 5.92 -1.56
C LEU A 200 -25.32 6.87 -2.27
N GLN A 201 -25.89 6.43 -3.42
CA GLN A 201 -26.92 7.20 -4.11
C GLN A 201 -28.21 7.30 -3.28
N ARG A 202 -28.66 6.16 -2.73
CA ARG A 202 -29.89 6.09 -1.96
C ARG A 202 -29.85 6.97 -0.69
N ILE A 203 -28.70 7.01 0.00
CA ILE A 203 -28.50 7.84 1.18
C ILE A 203 -28.07 9.29 0.84
N GLY A 204 -28.03 9.62 -0.46
CA GLY A 204 -27.86 11.00 -0.94
C GLY A 204 -26.44 11.54 -0.88
N TYR A 205 -25.41 10.71 -1.06
CA TYR A 205 -24.03 11.21 -1.16
C TYR A 205 -23.86 12.03 -2.45
N PRO A 206 -23.35 13.29 -2.40
CA PRO A 206 -23.47 14.22 -3.50
C PRO A 206 -22.46 13.99 -4.65
N TYR A 207 -21.27 13.47 -4.35
CA TYR A 207 -20.17 13.42 -5.32
C TYR A 207 -19.65 12.01 -5.52
N GLN A 208 -20.22 11.30 -6.45
CA GLN A 208 -19.74 9.98 -6.88
C GLN A 208 -19.14 10.05 -8.28
N PHE A 209 -18.09 9.25 -8.51
CA PHE A 209 -17.48 9.11 -9.82
C PHE A 209 -18.46 8.51 -10.82
N VAL A 210 -18.60 9.18 -11.96
CA VAL A 210 -19.49 8.80 -13.06
C VAL A 210 -18.66 8.45 -14.28
N ARG A 211 -18.89 7.29 -14.85
CA ARG A 211 -18.32 6.86 -16.13
C ARG A 211 -19.36 6.84 -17.25
N GLU A 212 -18.93 7.05 -18.46
CA GLU A 212 -19.74 6.75 -19.63
C GLU A 212 -19.69 5.23 -19.91
N ALA A 213 -20.81 4.63 -20.17
CA ALA A 213 -20.94 3.26 -20.62
C ALA A 213 -21.83 3.22 -21.86
N VAL A 214 -21.54 2.30 -22.78
CA VAL A 214 -22.42 2.05 -23.94
C VAL A 214 -23.30 0.86 -23.57
N ASP A 215 -24.59 1.06 -23.63
CA ASP A 215 -25.55 -0.02 -23.52
C ASP A 215 -25.41 -0.99 -24.67
N THR A 216 -25.17 -2.25 -24.37
CA THR A 216 -24.88 -3.28 -25.40
C THR A 216 -26.09 -3.63 -26.29
N TYR A 217 -27.31 -3.35 -25.84
CA TYR A 217 -28.52 -3.65 -26.59
C TYR A 217 -28.98 -2.46 -27.45
N THR A 218 -28.89 -1.25 -26.91
CA THR A 218 -29.41 -0.06 -27.55
C THR A 218 -28.33 0.76 -28.25
N GLY A 219 -27.05 0.50 -27.98
CA GLY A 219 -25.92 1.31 -28.46
C GLY A 219 -25.86 2.72 -27.89
N LYS A 220 -26.76 3.07 -26.94
CA LYS A 220 -26.82 4.41 -26.35
C LYS A 220 -25.76 4.58 -25.28
N LYS A 221 -25.19 5.78 -25.21
CA LYS A 221 -24.32 6.17 -24.10
C LYS A 221 -25.14 6.43 -22.85
N GLU A 222 -24.78 5.77 -21.75
CA GLU A 222 -25.37 5.93 -20.44
C GLU A 222 -24.32 6.38 -19.42
N LYS A 223 -24.74 7.15 -18.44
CA LYS A 223 -23.93 7.48 -17.27
C LYS A 223 -24.13 6.42 -16.20
N ARG A 224 -23.04 5.80 -15.78
CA ARG A 224 -23.03 4.81 -14.69
C ARG A 224 -22.08 5.23 -13.59
N PHE A 225 -22.51 5.09 -12.37
CA PHE A 225 -21.68 5.40 -11.20
C PHE A 225 -20.66 4.29 -10.93
N GLY A 226 -19.58 4.67 -10.26
CA GLY A 226 -18.49 3.78 -9.88
C GLY A 226 -17.47 3.58 -10.98
N PHE A 227 -16.29 3.14 -10.59
CA PHE A 227 -15.17 2.84 -11.49
C PHE A 227 -15.28 1.38 -11.97
N LYS A 228 -14.86 1.10 -13.18
CA LYS A 228 -14.78 -0.27 -13.68
C LYS A 228 -13.38 -0.59 -14.15
N THR A 229 -12.77 -1.58 -13.49
CA THR A 229 -11.50 -2.16 -13.92
C THR A 229 -11.75 -3.13 -15.08
N THR A 230 -11.08 -2.91 -16.19
CA THR A 230 -11.18 -3.69 -17.41
C THR A 230 -9.78 -4.01 -17.93
N SER A 231 -9.68 -4.88 -18.94
CA SER A 231 -8.42 -5.15 -19.64
C SER A 231 -7.78 -3.89 -20.26
N LEU A 232 -8.55 -2.85 -20.53
CA LEU A 232 -8.08 -1.57 -21.06
C LEU A 232 -7.66 -0.58 -19.96
N THR A 233 -8.41 -0.51 -18.85
CA THR A 233 -8.14 0.47 -17.78
C THR A 233 -7.08 -0.01 -16.81
N ARG A 234 -6.99 -1.32 -16.52
CA ARG A 234 -6.03 -1.90 -15.57
C ARG A 234 -4.56 -1.58 -15.92
N PRO A 235 -4.07 -1.76 -17.15
CA PRO A 235 -2.69 -1.42 -17.49
C PRO A 235 -2.37 0.06 -17.23
N THR A 236 -3.31 0.95 -17.52
CA THR A 236 -3.14 2.40 -17.29
C THR A 236 -3.02 2.72 -15.80
N ILE A 237 -3.85 2.09 -14.95
CA ILE A 237 -3.80 2.27 -13.50
C ILE A 237 -2.45 1.80 -12.97
N ILE A 238 -2.04 0.58 -13.33
CA ILE A 238 -0.77 0.00 -12.89
C ILE A 238 0.42 0.85 -13.36
N SER A 239 0.44 1.29 -14.62
CA SER A 239 1.51 2.14 -15.14
C SER A 239 1.61 3.48 -14.39
N ARG A 240 0.48 4.08 -14.02
CA ARG A 240 0.46 5.30 -13.20
C ARG A 240 0.98 5.05 -11.78
N LEU A 241 0.57 3.94 -11.17
CA LEU A 241 1.04 3.58 -9.84
C LEU A 241 2.54 3.30 -9.83
N ILE A 242 3.07 2.63 -10.86
CA ILE A 242 4.53 2.44 -11.05
C ILE A 242 5.25 3.79 -11.11
N ALA A 243 4.71 4.75 -11.86
CA ALA A 243 5.29 6.08 -11.96
C ALA A 243 5.27 6.82 -10.59
N ILE A 244 4.16 6.72 -9.84
CA ILE A 244 4.06 7.30 -8.50
C ILE A 244 5.10 6.71 -7.56
N VAL A 245 5.22 5.38 -7.51
CA VAL A 245 6.22 4.71 -6.65
C VAL A 245 7.64 5.11 -7.03
N ARG A 246 7.95 5.25 -8.32
CA ARG A 246 9.27 5.64 -8.80
C ARG A 246 9.61 7.10 -8.50
N GLU A 247 8.65 8.00 -8.66
CA GLU A 247 8.89 9.44 -8.68
C GLU A 247 8.43 10.16 -7.40
N ASN A 248 7.40 9.65 -6.74
CA ASN A 248 6.71 10.31 -5.63
C ASN A 248 6.26 9.30 -4.54
N ALA A 249 7.11 8.32 -4.20
CA ALA A 249 6.76 7.30 -3.18
C ALA A 249 6.42 7.93 -1.82
N GLU A 250 6.93 9.14 -1.54
CA GLU A 250 6.64 9.92 -0.32
C GLU A 250 5.16 10.30 -0.19
N THR A 251 4.39 10.28 -1.27
CA THR A 251 2.94 10.56 -1.22
C THR A 251 2.13 9.40 -0.65
N ILE A 252 2.69 8.21 -0.56
CA ILE A 252 2.05 7.03 0.03
C ILE A 252 2.37 7.02 1.53
N ASN A 253 1.38 7.18 2.38
CA ASN A 253 1.53 7.32 3.83
C ASN A 253 1.12 6.07 4.61
N ASP A 254 0.39 5.13 4.01
CA ASP A 254 -0.06 3.94 4.68
C ASP A 254 0.94 2.78 4.51
N LYS A 255 1.34 2.21 5.66
CA LYS A 255 2.30 1.11 5.69
C LYS A 255 1.78 -0.13 4.97
N ASP A 256 0.52 -0.49 5.23
CA ASP A 256 -0.09 -1.68 4.62
C ASP A 256 -0.13 -1.55 3.09
N THR A 257 -0.43 -0.34 2.58
CA THR A 257 -0.38 -0.04 1.14
C THR A 257 1.02 -0.26 0.54
N LEU A 258 2.08 0.18 1.24
CA LEU A 258 3.46 -0.01 0.76
C LEU A 258 3.92 -1.47 0.81
N GLU A 259 3.43 -2.24 1.79
CA GLU A 259 3.76 -3.66 1.95
C GLU A 259 3.04 -4.55 0.91
N GLU A 260 1.93 -4.09 0.35
CA GLU A 260 1.18 -4.79 -0.70
C GLU A 260 1.72 -4.50 -2.13
N LEU A 261 2.58 -3.49 -2.30
CA LEU A 261 3.21 -3.12 -3.58
C LEU A 261 4.53 -3.85 -3.80
#